data_b95ebdcc121f7e154b2b210145f386d4
#
_entry.id   b95ebdcc121f7e154b2b210145f386d4
#
_cell.length_a   1.000
_cell.length_b   1.000
_cell.length_c   1.000
_cell.angle_alpha   90.00
_cell.angle_beta   90.00
_cell.angle_gamma   90.00
#
_symmetry.space_group_name_H-M   'P 1'
#
loop_
_entity.id
_entity.type
_entity.pdbx_description
1 polymer ?
#
loop_
_entity_poly.entity_id
_entity_poly.type
_entity_poly.pdbx_seq_one_letter_code
_entity_poly.pdbx_strand_id
1 'polypeptide(L)' 'MREFYDRNADFKRYVDRYCNQYGLTVDEALEHELVKQVAAQYREKEETICA' A
#
# COMPACT_ATOMS: atom_id res chain seq x y z
N MET A 1 -2.11 5.56 7.04
CA MET A 1 -1.56 4.67 6.00
C MET A 1 -1.38 3.24 6.47
N ARG A 2 -0.89 3.04 7.69
CA ARG A 2 -0.70 1.69 8.22
C ARG A 2 -2.03 0.93 8.34
N GLU A 3 -3.09 1.62 8.67
CA GLU A 3 -4.41 1.00 8.76
C GLU A 3 -4.85 0.45 7.40
N PHE A 4 -4.59 1.21 6.35
CA PHE A 4 -4.93 0.76 5.00
C PHE A 4 -4.10 -0.46 4.61
N TYR A 5 -2.83 -0.47 4.96
CA TYR A 5 -1.95 -1.60 4.73
C TYR A 5 -2.50 -2.86 5.39
N ASP A 6 -2.96 -2.75 6.63
CA ASP A 6 -3.48 -3.90 7.37
C ASP A 6 -4.83 -4.36 6.82
N ARG A 7 -5.63 -3.44 6.29
CA ARG A 7 -6.98 -3.74 5.84
C ARG A 7 -7.04 -4.31 4.43
N ASN A 8 -6.21 -3.84 3.53
CA ASN A 8 -6.26 -4.22 2.12
C ASN A 8 -5.17 -5.24 1.82
N ALA A 9 -5.57 -6.48 1.55
CA ALA A 9 -4.64 -7.58 1.32
C ALA A 9 -3.78 -7.37 0.06
N ASP A 10 -4.35 -6.79 -0.98
CA ASP A 10 -3.62 -6.54 -2.22
C ASP A 10 -2.54 -5.49 -2.01
N PHE A 11 -2.87 -4.41 -1.32
CA PHE A 11 -1.90 -3.37 -1.00
C PHE A 11 -0.82 -3.90 -0.08
N LYS A 12 -1.21 -4.71 0.90
CA LYS A 12 -0.25 -5.33 1.81
C LYS A 12 0.78 -6.16 1.04
N ARG A 13 0.30 -6.96 0.09
CA ARG A 13 1.19 -7.78 -0.73
C ARG A 13 2.15 -6.92 -1.55
N TYR A 14 1.64 -5.83 -2.12
CA TYR A 14 2.48 -4.91 -2.87
C TYR A 14 3.56 -4.30 -1.99
N VAL A 15 3.20 -3.82 -0.81
CA VAL A 15 4.14 -3.19 0.11
C VAL A 15 5.19 -4.19 0.59
N ASP A 16 4.77 -5.40 0.93
CA ASP A 16 5.70 -6.44 1.37
C ASP A 16 6.74 -6.75 0.29
N ARG A 17 6.30 -6.84 -0.95
CA ARG A 17 7.19 -7.08 -2.08
C ARG A 17 8.15 -5.92 -2.27
N TYR A 18 7.65 -4.69 -2.14
CA TYR A 18 8.47 -3.50 -2.25
C TYR A 18 9.55 -3.48 -1.16
N CYS A 19 9.17 -3.82 0.06
CA CYS A 19 10.11 -3.89 1.17
C CYS A 19 11.22 -4.93 0.91
N ASN A 20 10.85 -6.10 0.42
CA ASN A 20 11.82 -7.14 0.11
C ASN A 20 12.77 -6.72 -1.00
N GLN A 21 12.26 -6.04 -2.01
CA GLN A 21 13.06 -5.65 -3.16
C GLN A 21 14.10 -4.60 -2.80
N TYR A 22 13.77 -3.67 -1.91
CA TYR A 22 14.63 -2.54 -1.57
C TYR A 22 15.20 -2.62 -0.17
N GLY A 23 14.93 -3.69 0.56
CA GLY A 23 15.45 -3.85 1.93
C GLY A 23 14.90 -2.81 2.89
N LEU A 24 13.63 -2.47 2.79
CA LEU A 24 12.97 -1.48 3.62
C LEU A 24 12.05 -2.13 4.65
N THR A 25 11.79 -1.41 5.74
CA THR A 25 10.71 -1.78 6.65
C THR A 25 9.38 -1.31 6.08
N VAL A 26 8.28 -1.84 6.62
CA VAL A 26 6.95 -1.42 6.18
C VAL A 26 6.75 0.08 6.40
N ASP A 27 7.17 0.59 7.55
CA ASP A 27 7.03 2.01 7.86
C ASP A 27 7.80 2.86 6.85
N GLU A 28 9.01 2.47 6.51
CA GLU A 28 9.80 3.18 5.51
C GLU A 28 9.14 3.16 4.15
N ALA A 29 8.64 1.99 3.73
CA ALA A 29 7.97 1.88 2.44
C ALA A 29 6.74 2.76 2.39
N LEU A 30 5.96 2.82 3.47
CA LEU A 30 4.75 3.63 3.50
C LEU A 30 5.03 5.13 3.43
N GLU A 31 6.24 5.55 3.75
CA GLU A 31 6.64 6.95 3.64
C GLU A 31 7.07 7.32 2.22
N HIS A 32 7.38 6.34 1.38
CA HIS A 32 7.79 6.61 0.00
C HIS A 32 6.62 7.15 -0.82
N GLU A 33 6.90 8.17 -1.60
CA GLU A 33 5.85 8.80 -2.40
C GLU A 33 5.22 7.84 -3.40
N LEU A 34 6.02 6.98 -4.02
CA LEU A 34 5.50 5.99 -4.96
C LEU A 34 4.47 5.09 -4.28
N VAL A 35 4.77 4.62 -3.08
CA VAL A 35 3.86 3.76 -2.33
C VAL A 35 2.58 4.52 -1.97
N LYS A 36 2.71 5.79 -1.62
CA LYS A 36 1.55 6.64 -1.34
C LYS A 36 0.65 6.79 -2.56
N GLN A 37 1.22 6.95 -3.74
CA GLN A 37 0.46 7.05 -4.98
C GLN A 37 -0.28 5.74 -5.28
N VAL A 38 0.40 4.62 -5.08
CA VAL A 38 -0.24 3.31 -5.28
C VAL A 38 -1.38 3.10 -4.27
N ALA A 39 -1.17 3.52 -3.04
CA ALA A 39 -2.21 3.44 -2.02
C ALA A 39 -3.46 4.22 -2.44
N ALA A 40 -3.29 5.40 -3.01
CA ALA A 40 -4.41 6.20 -3.49
C ALA A 40 -5.18 5.47 -4.59
N GLN A 41 -4.48 4.79 -5.50
CA GLN A 41 -5.12 4.02 -6.56
C GLN A 41 -5.93 2.85 -5.99
N TYR A 42 -5.40 2.15 -5.01
CA TYR A 42 -6.14 1.06 -4.38
C TYR A 42 -7.35 1.57 -3.62
N ARG A 43 -7.25 2.73 -2.99
CA ARG A 43 -8.39 3.32 -2.29
C ARG A 43 -9.50 3.69 -3.25
N GLU A 44 -9.16 4.23 -4.42
CA GLU A 44 -10.14 4.54 -5.45
C GLU A 44 -10.85 3.28 -5.93
N LYS A 45 -10.13 2.18 -6.09
CA LYS A 45 -10.74 0.91 -6.48
C LYS A 45 -11.70 0.40 -5.42
N GLU A 46 -11.37 0.56 -4.14
CA GLU A 46 -12.29 0.16 -3.07
C GLU A 46 -13.58 0.97 -3.13
N GLU A 47 -13.49 2.27 -3.34
CA GLU A 47 -14.67 3.12 -3.43
C GLU A 47 -15.53 2.74 -4.62
N THR A 48 -14.90 2.44 -5.76
CA THR A 48 -15.62 2.02 -6.96
C THR A 48 -16.36 0.72 -6.74
N ILE A 49 -15.74 -0.23 -6.05
CA ILE A 49 -16.35 -1.51 -5.76
C ILE A 49 -17.55 -1.34 -4.83
N CYS A 50 -17.43 -0.46 -3.85
CA CYS A 50 -18.51 -0.20 -2.90
C CYS A 50 -19.69 0.53 -3.53
N ALA A 51 -19.45 1.22 -4.60
CA ALA A 51 -20.53 1.93 -5.30
C ALA A 51 -21.34 0.97 -6.14
#